data_7a9633c7b5f98a112ef490db574082f4
#
_entry.id   7a9633c7b5f98a112ef490db574082f4
#
_cell.length_a   1.000
_cell.length_b   1.000
_cell.length_c   1.000
_cell.angle_alpha   90.00
_cell.angle_beta   90.00
_cell.angle_gamma   90.00
#
_symmetry.space_group_name_H-M   'P 1'
#
loop_
_entity.id
_entity.type
_entity.pdbx_description
1 polymer ?
#
loop_
_entity_poly.entity_id
_entity_poly.type
_entity_poly.pdbx_seq_one_letter_code
_entity_poly.pdbx_strand_id
1 'polypeptide(L)'
;VGVKPQTDPVKTAVLQKLALYLTNEKCQLARFDAVGWGPSNKAAQQSEKVASDPALAALAAQSAYATPQGQIDGSWWDIAKVYATAAKEATTDEELKAALESYETSIKGLFSMSAEEREAFTVIGSINGDGWSVDLPMTKQDDGSWLTDEAYQMDAGVEFKVRQGKAWDVAYGTDGNNFVVETAGTYRVRLTLNGEEGTVELVPAE
;
A
#
# COMPACT_ATOMS: atom_id res chain seq x y z
N VAL A 1 17.18 3.59 -9.22
CA VAL A 1 18.02 3.46 -8.02
C VAL A 1 18.07 4.81 -7.33
N GLY A 2 17.64 4.88 -6.08
CA GLY A 2 17.75 6.06 -5.23
C GLY A 2 18.97 5.95 -4.29
N VAL A 3 19.52 7.07 -3.91
CA VAL A 3 20.58 7.17 -2.90
C VAL A 3 20.03 7.97 -1.73
N LYS A 4 20.00 7.35 -0.55
CA LYS A 4 19.59 8.05 0.67
C LYS A 4 20.57 9.18 0.96
N PRO A 5 20.13 10.42 1.26
CA PRO A 5 21.01 11.50 1.67
C PRO A 5 21.91 11.11 2.84
N GLN A 6 23.18 11.54 2.78
CA GLN A 6 24.17 11.27 3.80
C GLN A 6 24.82 12.59 4.24
N THR A 7 25.21 12.68 5.50
CA THR A 7 25.95 13.82 6.04
C THR A 7 27.46 13.76 5.69
N ASP A 8 27.99 12.56 5.47
CA ASP A 8 29.39 12.34 5.08
C ASP A 8 29.55 12.49 3.56
N PRO A 9 30.34 13.45 3.06
CA PRO A 9 30.54 13.67 1.63
C PRO A 9 31.26 12.51 0.93
N VAL A 10 32.17 11.81 1.62
CA VAL A 10 32.90 10.67 1.04
C VAL A 10 31.91 9.52 0.84
N LYS A 11 31.08 9.22 1.84
CA LYS A 11 30.04 8.19 1.76
C LYS A 11 29.03 8.53 0.66
N THR A 12 28.63 9.80 0.54
CA THR A 12 27.75 10.27 -0.55
C THR A 12 28.35 9.96 -1.93
N ALA A 13 29.63 10.34 -2.14
CA ALA A 13 30.31 10.10 -3.41
C ALA A 13 30.42 8.60 -3.76
N VAL A 14 30.72 7.76 -2.78
CA VAL A 14 30.78 6.30 -2.96
C VAL A 14 29.41 5.73 -3.34
N LEU A 15 28.33 6.13 -2.64
CA LEU A 15 26.98 5.67 -2.93
C LEU A 15 26.49 6.13 -4.31
N GLN A 16 26.82 7.36 -4.71
CA GLN A 16 26.51 7.85 -6.06
C GLN A 16 27.24 7.04 -7.14
N LYS A 17 28.53 6.73 -6.94
CA LYS A 17 29.28 5.86 -7.85
C LYS A 17 28.69 4.45 -7.92
N LEU A 18 28.28 3.89 -6.79
CA LEU A 18 27.61 2.59 -6.75
C LEU A 18 26.30 2.62 -7.52
N ALA A 19 25.48 3.66 -7.32
CA ALA A 19 24.22 3.83 -8.06
C ALA A 19 24.45 3.89 -9.58
N LEU A 20 25.44 4.68 -10.03
CA LEU A 20 25.83 4.75 -11.44
C LEU A 20 26.33 3.41 -11.96
N TYR A 21 27.10 2.68 -11.17
CA TYR A 21 27.58 1.34 -11.56
C TYR A 21 26.41 0.36 -11.73
N LEU A 22 25.49 0.31 -10.77
CA LEU A 22 24.33 -0.59 -10.82
C LEU A 22 23.34 -0.27 -11.96
N THR A 23 23.36 0.98 -12.47
CA THR A 23 22.50 1.42 -13.58
C THR A 23 23.21 1.50 -14.93
N ASN A 24 24.51 1.15 -14.99
CA ASN A 24 25.23 1.13 -16.25
C ASN A 24 24.80 -0.05 -17.15
N GLU A 25 25.14 0.05 -18.43
CA GLU A 25 24.81 -0.95 -19.44
C GLU A 25 25.23 -2.36 -19.03
N LYS A 26 26.50 -2.53 -18.65
CA LYS A 26 27.11 -3.82 -18.32
C LYS A 26 26.37 -4.50 -17.16
N CYS A 27 26.10 -3.77 -16.09
CA CYS A 27 25.42 -4.33 -14.91
C CYS A 27 23.96 -4.69 -15.21
N GLN A 28 23.28 -3.88 -16.00
CA GLN A 28 21.91 -4.15 -16.38
C GLN A 28 21.75 -5.28 -17.38
N LEU A 29 22.69 -5.46 -18.30
CA LEU A 29 22.72 -6.64 -19.16
C LEU A 29 23.01 -7.92 -18.37
N ALA A 30 23.94 -7.88 -17.41
CA ALA A 30 24.18 -9.03 -16.53
C ALA A 30 22.94 -9.40 -15.69
N ARG A 31 22.17 -8.41 -15.23
CA ARG A 31 20.90 -8.66 -14.54
C ARG A 31 19.84 -9.25 -15.46
N PHE A 32 19.75 -8.76 -16.69
CA PHE A 32 18.87 -9.34 -17.70
C PHE A 32 19.20 -10.82 -17.94
N ASP A 33 20.49 -11.16 -18.05
CA ASP A 33 20.95 -12.54 -18.20
C ASP A 33 20.58 -13.44 -17.04
N ALA A 34 20.67 -12.91 -15.81
CA ALA A 34 20.46 -13.71 -14.62
C ALA A 34 18.97 -13.92 -14.28
N VAL A 35 18.11 -12.92 -14.54
CA VAL A 35 16.71 -12.92 -14.03
C VAL A 35 15.68 -12.48 -15.07
N GLY A 36 16.06 -12.19 -16.31
CA GLY A 36 15.15 -11.79 -17.39
C GLY A 36 14.54 -10.38 -17.24
N TRP A 37 15.03 -9.56 -16.31
CA TRP A 37 14.45 -8.24 -16.10
C TRP A 37 14.91 -7.22 -17.14
N GLY A 38 13.96 -6.60 -17.81
CA GLY A 38 14.23 -5.59 -18.81
C GLY A 38 15.06 -4.43 -18.25
N PRO A 39 16.15 -4.01 -18.96
CA PRO A 39 16.99 -2.92 -18.53
C PRO A 39 16.31 -1.57 -18.70
N SER A 40 16.55 -0.64 -17.77
CA SER A 40 16.17 0.78 -17.89
C SER A 40 17.25 1.63 -18.59
N ASN A 41 18.46 1.13 -18.75
CA ASN A 41 19.53 1.80 -19.46
C ASN A 41 19.29 1.73 -20.97
N LYS A 42 19.30 2.88 -21.65
CA LYS A 42 18.97 2.97 -23.09
C LYS A 42 19.93 2.17 -23.97
N ALA A 43 21.24 2.17 -23.68
CA ALA A 43 22.21 1.38 -24.45
C ALA A 43 21.95 -0.13 -24.25
N ALA A 44 21.68 -0.56 -23.03
CA ALA A 44 21.33 -1.95 -22.77
C ALA A 44 20.03 -2.38 -23.46
N GLN A 45 19.01 -1.51 -23.54
CA GLN A 45 17.76 -1.79 -24.29
C GLN A 45 18.01 -2.00 -25.79
N GLN A 46 19.00 -1.31 -26.36
CA GLN A 46 19.35 -1.38 -27.78
C GLN A 46 20.27 -2.57 -28.11
N SER A 47 20.76 -3.29 -27.12
CA SER A 47 21.57 -4.50 -27.39
C SER A 47 20.75 -5.54 -28.14
N GLU A 48 21.33 -6.23 -29.09
CA GLU A 48 20.66 -7.28 -29.87
C GLU A 48 19.96 -8.31 -28.97
N LYS A 49 20.59 -8.66 -27.87
CA LYS A 49 20.11 -9.63 -26.91
C LYS A 49 18.78 -9.22 -26.26
N VAL A 50 18.63 -7.96 -25.87
CA VAL A 50 17.42 -7.42 -25.25
C VAL A 50 16.36 -7.12 -26.31
N ALA A 51 16.78 -6.55 -27.44
CA ALA A 51 15.88 -6.19 -28.53
C ALA A 51 15.26 -7.40 -29.22
N SER A 52 15.90 -8.56 -29.18
CA SER A 52 15.36 -9.81 -29.72
C SER A 52 14.44 -10.58 -28.76
N ASP A 53 14.34 -10.16 -27.49
CA ASP A 53 13.36 -10.73 -26.55
C ASP A 53 11.93 -10.33 -26.95
N PRO A 54 11.02 -11.27 -27.25
CA PRO A 54 9.70 -10.95 -27.78
C PRO A 54 8.84 -10.11 -26.82
N ALA A 55 8.94 -10.33 -25.51
CA ALA A 55 8.19 -9.60 -24.51
C ALA A 55 8.71 -8.15 -24.37
N LEU A 56 10.03 -7.97 -24.35
CA LEU A 56 10.64 -6.64 -24.28
C LEU A 56 10.49 -5.87 -25.59
N ALA A 57 10.53 -6.53 -26.74
CA ALA A 57 10.22 -5.92 -28.04
C ALA A 57 8.76 -5.42 -28.11
N ALA A 58 7.79 -6.20 -27.62
CA ALA A 58 6.40 -5.78 -27.53
C ALA A 58 6.24 -4.59 -26.57
N LEU A 59 6.88 -4.62 -25.40
CA LEU A 59 6.86 -3.52 -24.44
C LEU A 59 7.49 -2.24 -25.04
N ALA A 60 8.60 -2.35 -25.77
CA ALA A 60 9.24 -1.23 -26.44
C ALA A 60 8.34 -0.61 -27.51
N ALA A 61 7.65 -1.43 -28.31
CA ALA A 61 6.66 -0.96 -29.30
C ALA A 61 5.48 -0.25 -28.62
N GLN A 62 4.98 -0.77 -27.51
CA GLN A 62 3.91 -0.14 -26.73
C GLN A 62 4.33 1.17 -26.08
N SER A 63 5.60 1.32 -25.70
CA SER A 63 6.09 2.49 -24.98
C SER A 63 5.90 3.82 -25.73
N ALA A 64 5.79 3.79 -27.05
CA ALA A 64 5.51 4.96 -27.89
C ALA A 64 4.08 5.52 -27.63
N TYR A 65 3.18 4.71 -27.13
CA TYR A 65 1.77 5.05 -26.87
C TYR A 65 1.44 5.01 -25.37
N ALA A 66 2.39 4.61 -24.54
CA ALA A 66 2.18 4.47 -23.12
C ALA A 66 2.07 5.83 -22.45
N THR A 67 1.07 6.00 -21.61
CA THR A 67 0.98 7.13 -20.68
C THR A 67 1.68 6.72 -19.39
N PRO A 68 2.72 7.45 -18.94
CA PRO A 68 3.34 7.17 -17.66
C PRO A 68 2.30 7.30 -16.54
N GLN A 69 2.33 6.36 -15.62
CA GLN A 69 1.52 6.46 -14.41
C GLN A 69 1.94 7.73 -13.66
N GLY A 70 0.99 8.62 -13.39
CA GLY A 70 1.21 9.81 -12.56
C GLY A 70 1.42 9.44 -11.09
N GLN A 71 1.54 10.46 -10.25
CA GLN A 71 1.47 10.26 -8.81
C GLN A 71 0.02 9.94 -8.44
N ILE A 72 -0.22 8.69 -8.08
CA ILE A 72 -1.50 8.23 -7.57
C ILE A 72 -1.30 7.77 -6.12
N ASP A 73 -2.37 7.90 -5.35
CA ASP A 73 -2.43 7.39 -3.98
C ASP A 73 -2.13 5.89 -3.96
N GLY A 74 -1.29 5.43 -3.01
CA GLY A 74 -0.92 4.03 -2.86
C GLY A 74 -2.13 3.10 -2.67
N SER A 75 -3.18 3.61 -2.02
CA SER A 75 -4.44 2.90 -1.81
C SER A 75 -5.16 2.49 -3.10
N TRP A 76 -4.84 3.12 -4.23
CA TRP A 76 -5.36 2.70 -5.53
C TRP A 76 -5.03 1.24 -5.86
N TRP A 77 -3.85 0.78 -5.47
CA TRP A 77 -3.44 -0.61 -5.73
C TRP A 77 -4.27 -1.63 -4.97
N ASP A 78 -4.69 -1.30 -3.74
CA ASP A 78 -5.55 -2.18 -2.95
C ASP A 78 -6.95 -2.27 -3.59
N ILE A 79 -7.51 -1.14 -4.01
CA ILE A 79 -8.78 -1.09 -4.73
C ILE A 79 -8.69 -1.88 -6.04
N ALA A 80 -7.60 -1.71 -6.81
CA ALA A 80 -7.38 -2.45 -8.05
C ALA A 80 -7.23 -3.97 -7.81
N LYS A 81 -6.60 -4.37 -6.71
CA LYS A 81 -6.45 -5.79 -6.33
C LYS A 81 -7.81 -6.41 -5.97
N VAL A 82 -8.64 -5.70 -5.20
CA VAL A 82 -10.00 -6.17 -4.85
C VAL A 82 -10.82 -6.38 -6.13
N TYR A 83 -10.80 -5.40 -7.04
CA TYR A 83 -11.46 -5.53 -8.35
C TYR A 83 -10.93 -6.73 -9.15
N ALA A 84 -9.60 -6.88 -9.25
CA ALA A 84 -9.00 -7.96 -10.02
C ALA A 84 -9.40 -9.35 -9.47
N THR A 85 -9.53 -9.49 -8.15
CA THR A 85 -10.00 -10.71 -7.50
C THR A 85 -11.46 -10.96 -7.83
N ALA A 86 -12.35 -9.98 -7.63
CA ALA A 86 -13.77 -10.11 -7.93
C ALA A 86 -14.03 -10.40 -9.43
N ALA A 87 -13.31 -9.71 -10.32
CA ALA A 87 -13.42 -9.97 -11.77
C ALA A 87 -12.94 -11.36 -12.20
N LYS A 88 -11.91 -11.91 -11.50
CA LYS A 88 -11.41 -13.26 -11.75
C LYS A 88 -12.41 -14.33 -11.28
N GLU A 89 -13.14 -14.07 -10.20
CA GLU A 89 -14.12 -14.99 -9.61
C GLU A 89 -15.50 -14.89 -10.27
N ALA A 90 -15.78 -13.79 -10.97
CA ALA A 90 -17.03 -13.58 -11.70
C ALA A 90 -17.25 -14.67 -12.75
N THR A 91 -18.43 -15.26 -12.74
CA THR A 91 -18.88 -16.31 -13.67
C THR A 91 -19.98 -15.83 -14.61
N THR A 92 -20.56 -14.65 -14.33
CA THR A 92 -21.62 -14.02 -15.12
C THR A 92 -21.27 -12.57 -15.46
N ASP A 93 -21.92 -12.03 -16.49
CA ASP A 93 -21.76 -10.62 -16.88
C ASP A 93 -22.28 -9.67 -15.78
N GLU A 94 -23.31 -10.06 -15.05
CA GLU A 94 -23.87 -9.31 -13.94
C GLU A 94 -22.88 -9.19 -12.78
N GLU A 95 -22.18 -10.28 -12.43
CA GLU A 95 -21.14 -10.28 -11.40
C GLU A 95 -19.94 -9.43 -11.80
N LEU A 96 -19.51 -9.51 -13.07
CA LEU A 96 -18.43 -8.66 -13.57
C LEU A 96 -18.82 -7.18 -13.57
N LYS A 97 -20.06 -6.87 -13.94
CA LYS A 97 -20.57 -5.51 -13.90
C LYS A 97 -20.61 -4.96 -12.46
N ALA A 98 -21.09 -5.77 -11.51
CA ALA A 98 -21.09 -5.39 -10.10
C ALA A 98 -19.68 -5.13 -9.55
N ALA A 99 -18.69 -5.93 -9.95
CA ALA A 99 -17.29 -5.71 -9.59
C ALA A 99 -16.76 -4.38 -10.16
N LEU A 100 -17.10 -4.03 -11.42
CA LEU A 100 -16.73 -2.75 -12.03
C LEU A 100 -17.39 -1.55 -11.35
N GLU A 101 -18.67 -1.64 -11.00
CA GLU A 101 -19.40 -0.57 -10.28
C GLU A 101 -18.83 -0.35 -8.88
N SER A 102 -18.46 -1.43 -8.18
CA SER A 102 -17.77 -1.36 -6.89
C SER A 102 -16.39 -0.71 -7.01
N TYR A 103 -15.61 -1.09 -8.04
CA TYR A 103 -14.32 -0.47 -8.34
C TYR A 103 -14.45 1.03 -8.61
N GLU A 104 -15.38 1.42 -9.47
CA GLU A 104 -15.64 2.83 -9.80
C GLU A 104 -16.01 3.64 -8.56
N THR A 105 -16.88 3.10 -7.70
CA THR A 105 -17.31 3.73 -6.45
C THR A 105 -16.13 3.92 -5.50
N SER A 106 -15.29 2.90 -5.33
CA SER A 106 -14.12 2.94 -4.47
C SER A 106 -13.08 3.95 -4.97
N ILE A 107 -12.85 4.01 -6.28
CA ILE A 107 -11.94 5.00 -6.90
C ILE A 107 -12.46 6.43 -6.71
N LYS A 108 -13.74 6.67 -6.95
CA LYS A 108 -14.36 7.98 -6.70
C LYS A 108 -14.24 8.39 -5.24
N GLY A 109 -14.46 7.46 -4.31
CA GLY A 109 -14.27 7.67 -2.88
C GLY A 109 -12.83 8.09 -2.55
N LEU A 110 -11.83 7.37 -3.06
CA LEU A 110 -10.42 7.68 -2.84
C LEU A 110 -10.05 9.10 -3.32
N PHE A 111 -10.50 9.49 -4.51
CA PHE A 111 -10.18 10.83 -5.05
C PHE A 111 -10.99 11.96 -4.42
N SER A 112 -12.13 11.66 -3.80
CA SER A 112 -12.96 12.66 -3.12
C SER A 112 -12.60 12.86 -1.64
N MET A 113 -11.67 12.08 -1.08
CA MET A 113 -11.24 12.24 0.32
C MET A 113 -10.63 13.63 0.55
N SER A 114 -11.09 14.30 1.60
CA SER A 114 -10.53 15.55 2.07
C SER A 114 -9.12 15.37 2.66
N ALA A 115 -8.40 16.47 2.92
CA ALA A 115 -7.10 16.42 3.59
C ALA A 115 -7.25 15.84 5.02
N GLU A 116 -8.32 16.22 5.72
CA GLU A 116 -8.62 15.74 7.07
C GLU A 116 -8.88 14.23 7.08
N GLU A 117 -9.64 13.72 6.11
CA GLU A 117 -9.90 12.27 5.99
C GLU A 117 -8.62 11.47 5.67
N ARG A 118 -7.70 12.05 4.89
CA ARG A 118 -6.40 11.42 4.60
C ARG A 118 -5.48 11.37 5.81
N GLU A 119 -5.59 12.32 6.73
CA GLU A 119 -4.84 12.37 7.97
C GLU A 119 -5.50 11.60 9.11
N ALA A 120 -6.80 11.32 9.02
CA ALA A 120 -7.55 10.62 10.04
C ALA A 120 -7.16 9.14 10.13
N PHE A 121 -7.26 8.58 11.32
CA PHE A 121 -7.09 7.15 11.57
C PHE A 121 -8.44 6.44 11.63
N THR A 122 -8.42 5.17 11.20
CA THR A 122 -9.56 4.25 11.25
C THR A 122 -9.09 2.90 11.76
N VAL A 123 -9.99 2.14 12.37
CA VAL A 123 -9.77 0.73 12.71
C VAL A 123 -10.37 -0.15 11.62
N ILE A 124 -9.61 -1.15 11.15
CA ILE A 124 -10.08 -2.15 10.20
C ILE A 124 -9.68 -3.54 10.67
N GLY A 125 -10.60 -4.49 10.56
CA GLY A 125 -10.34 -5.85 11.03
C GLY A 125 -11.54 -6.77 10.92
N SER A 126 -11.51 -7.87 11.65
CA SER A 126 -12.62 -8.81 11.75
C SER A 126 -13.67 -8.44 12.82
N ILE A 127 -13.70 -7.18 13.23
CA ILE A 127 -14.67 -6.63 14.17
C ILE A 127 -16.07 -6.70 13.51
N ASN A 128 -17.08 -7.14 14.26
CA ASN A 128 -18.46 -7.32 13.79
C ASN A 128 -18.63 -8.32 12.62
N GLY A 129 -17.65 -9.15 12.34
CA GLY A 129 -17.71 -10.12 11.23
C GLY A 129 -17.53 -9.51 9.84
N ASP A 130 -17.11 -8.26 9.73
CA ASP A 130 -17.02 -7.50 8.47
C ASP A 130 -15.84 -7.90 7.58
N GLY A 131 -14.96 -8.80 8.05
CA GLY A 131 -13.92 -9.41 7.22
C GLY A 131 -12.93 -8.41 6.59
N TRP A 132 -12.52 -7.37 7.31
CA TRP A 132 -11.58 -6.34 6.83
C TRP A 132 -12.15 -5.44 5.71
N SER A 133 -13.46 -5.26 5.66
CA SER A 133 -14.13 -4.48 4.62
C SER A 133 -14.65 -3.13 5.08
N VAL A 134 -14.79 -2.90 6.39
CA VAL A 134 -15.36 -1.69 6.97
C VAL A 134 -14.34 -0.98 7.85
N ASP A 135 -14.12 0.30 7.57
CA ASP A 135 -13.33 1.19 8.41
C ASP A 135 -14.18 1.81 9.51
N LEU A 136 -13.78 1.59 10.76
CA LEU A 136 -14.41 2.19 11.93
C LEU A 136 -13.72 3.53 12.24
N PRO A 137 -14.44 4.66 12.28
CA PRO A 137 -13.84 5.97 12.44
C PRO A 137 -13.24 6.17 13.83
N MET A 138 -12.20 7.00 13.88
CA MET A 138 -11.55 7.44 15.11
C MET A 138 -11.50 8.97 15.15
N THR A 139 -11.72 9.54 16.33
CA THR A 139 -11.61 10.98 16.59
C THR A 139 -10.35 11.26 17.40
N LYS A 140 -9.62 12.32 16.99
CA LYS A 140 -8.45 12.80 17.70
C LYS A 140 -8.88 13.45 19.02
N GLN A 141 -8.23 13.06 20.12
CA GLN A 141 -8.50 13.54 21.46
C GLN A 141 -7.61 14.75 21.81
N ASP A 142 -7.94 15.48 22.87
CA ASP A 142 -7.19 16.66 23.34
C ASP A 142 -5.75 16.32 23.76
N ASP A 143 -5.49 15.08 24.19
CA ASP A 143 -4.17 14.57 24.55
C ASP A 143 -3.32 14.15 23.33
N GLY A 144 -3.89 14.27 22.13
CA GLY A 144 -3.25 13.91 20.86
C GLY A 144 -3.41 12.45 20.46
N SER A 145 -3.99 11.59 21.33
CA SER A 145 -4.36 10.21 20.96
C SER A 145 -5.56 10.20 20.02
N TRP A 146 -5.80 9.05 19.41
CA TRP A 146 -7.00 8.77 18.62
C TRP A 146 -7.82 7.68 19.29
N LEU A 147 -9.14 7.83 19.29
CA LEU A 147 -10.06 6.91 19.93
C LEU A 147 -11.23 6.62 18.98
N THR A 148 -11.66 5.36 18.87
CA THR A 148 -12.86 5.05 18.07
C THR A 148 -14.08 5.81 18.59
N ASP A 149 -14.94 6.26 17.66
CA ASP A 149 -16.12 7.06 18.00
C ASP A 149 -17.14 6.26 18.83
N GLU A 150 -17.20 4.96 18.58
CA GLU A 150 -18.08 4.02 19.26
C GLU A 150 -17.29 2.91 19.95
N ALA A 151 -17.95 2.22 20.88
CA ALA A 151 -17.45 0.99 21.47
C ALA A 151 -18.01 -0.22 20.71
N TYR A 152 -17.18 -1.22 20.51
CA TYR A 152 -17.50 -2.40 19.73
C TYR A 152 -17.40 -3.65 20.59
N GLN A 153 -18.37 -4.56 20.43
CA GLN A 153 -18.28 -5.90 21.00
C GLN A 153 -17.24 -6.68 20.21
N MET A 154 -16.23 -7.20 20.90
CA MET A 154 -15.14 -7.97 20.30
C MET A 154 -14.98 -9.29 21.02
N ASP A 155 -14.96 -10.38 20.29
CA ASP A 155 -14.64 -11.70 20.82
C ASP A 155 -13.13 -11.92 20.92
N ALA A 156 -12.70 -12.85 21.78
CA ALA A 156 -11.32 -13.26 21.81
C ALA A 156 -10.90 -13.85 20.44
N GLY A 157 -9.72 -13.46 19.95
CA GLY A 157 -9.21 -13.84 18.63
C GLY A 157 -9.62 -12.90 17.50
N VAL A 158 -10.45 -11.87 17.75
CA VAL A 158 -10.68 -10.79 16.76
C VAL A 158 -9.36 -10.09 16.45
N GLU A 159 -9.08 -9.90 15.17
CA GLU A 159 -7.87 -9.24 14.69
C GLU A 159 -8.20 -7.93 13.99
N PHE A 160 -7.37 -6.90 14.23
CA PHE A 160 -7.53 -5.61 13.57
C PHE A 160 -6.19 -4.86 13.45
N LYS A 161 -6.21 -3.79 12.65
CA LYS A 161 -5.18 -2.74 12.60
C LYS A 161 -5.81 -1.36 12.67
N VAL A 162 -5.04 -0.39 13.13
CA VAL A 162 -5.35 1.02 12.97
C VAL A 162 -4.58 1.52 11.76
N ARG A 163 -5.24 2.19 10.81
CA ARG A 163 -4.60 2.70 9.60
C ARG A 163 -4.95 4.17 9.34
N GLN A 164 -4.02 4.89 8.69
CA GLN A 164 -4.22 6.30 8.34
C GLN A 164 -4.80 6.42 6.93
N GLY A 165 -5.75 7.34 6.74
CA GLY A 165 -6.33 7.67 5.43
C GLY A 165 -6.95 6.49 4.70
N LYS A 166 -7.36 5.45 5.44
CA LYS A 166 -7.85 4.16 4.88
C LYS A 166 -6.83 3.46 3.98
N ALA A 167 -5.54 3.79 4.13
CA ALA A 167 -4.42 3.22 3.38
C ALA A 167 -3.61 2.25 4.24
N TRP A 168 -2.73 1.47 3.59
CA TRP A 168 -1.86 0.52 4.27
C TRP A 168 -0.42 1.01 4.45
N ASP A 169 -0.10 2.21 3.91
CA ASP A 169 1.24 2.80 4.01
C ASP A 169 1.62 3.13 5.46
N VAL A 170 0.63 3.54 6.27
CA VAL A 170 0.79 3.78 7.70
C VAL A 170 -0.28 2.98 8.44
N ALA A 171 0.14 1.90 9.08
CA ALA A 171 -0.76 1.03 9.83
C ALA A 171 -0.10 0.48 11.10
N TYR A 172 -0.84 0.46 12.18
CA TYR A 172 -0.40 0.05 13.51
C TYR A 172 -1.18 -1.16 14.02
N GLY A 173 -0.50 -2.01 14.74
CA GLY A 173 -1.04 -3.18 15.46
C GLY A 173 -0.10 -3.54 16.58
N THR A 174 0.20 -4.83 16.79
CA THR A 174 1.17 -5.30 17.76
C THR A 174 2.45 -5.74 17.05
N ASP A 175 3.58 -5.06 17.30
CA ASP A 175 4.90 -5.40 16.73
C ASP A 175 4.88 -5.55 15.19
N GLY A 176 4.14 -4.68 14.49
CA GLY A 176 3.98 -4.70 13.04
C GLY A 176 2.95 -5.71 12.52
N ASN A 177 2.44 -6.61 13.37
CA ASN A 177 1.39 -7.57 13.07
C ASN A 177 -0.01 -6.99 13.34
N ASN A 178 -1.06 -7.81 13.16
CA ASN A 178 -2.39 -7.44 13.60
C ASN A 178 -2.43 -7.37 15.14
N PHE A 179 -3.25 -6.46 15.66
CA PHE A 179 -3.63 -6.51 17.06
C PHE A 179 -4.64 -7.65 17.24
N VAL A 180 -4.44 -8.47 18.25
CA VAL A 180 -5.31 -9.61 18.57
C VAL A 180 -6.00 -9.36 19.90
N VAL A 181 -7.33 -9.44 19.92
CA VAL A 181 -8.12 -9.32 21.15
C VAL A 181 -7.94 -10.59 21.99
N GLU A 182 -7.37 -10.45 23.18
CA GLU A 182 -7.12 -11.60 24.08
C GLU A 182 -8.38 -12.00 24.87
N THR A 183 -9.17 -11.02 25.28
CA THR A 183 -10.36 -11.24 26.14
C THR A 183 -11.58 -10.62 25.49
N ALA A 184 -12.66 -11.38 25.38
CA ALA A 184 -13.93 -10.87 24.87
C ALA A 184 -14.47 -9.76 25.75
N GLY A 185 -15.04 -8.71 25.13
CA GLY A 185 -15.59 -7.56 25.83
C GLY A 185 -16.06 -6.48 24.88
N THR A 186 -16.56 -5.40 25.47
CA THR A 186 -16.93 -4.19 24.71
C THR A 186 -15.81 -3.16 24.90
N TYR A 187 -15.21 -2.74 23.78
CA TYR A 187 -14.03 -1.90 23.80
C TYR A 187 -14.13 -0.75 22.80
N ARG A 188 -13.46 0.36 23.14
CA ARG A 188 -13.00 1.34 22.17
C ARG A 188 -11.52 1.07 21.88
N VAL A 189 -11.07 1.37 20.67
CA VAL A 189 -9.66 1.25 20.28
C VAL A 189 -9.00 2.60 20.40
N ARG A 190 -7.86 2.66 21.13
CA ARG A 190 -7.03 3.87 21.25
C ARG A 190 -5.73 3.67 20.47
N LEU A 191 -5.31 4.70 19.74
CA LEU A 191 -3.98 4.82 19.15
C LEU A 191 -3.27 6.01 19.77
N THR A 192 -2.10 5.78 20.36
CA THR A 192 -1.19 6.84 20.84
C THR A 192 0.05 6.87 19.95
N LEU A 193 0.39 8.04 19.41
CA LEU A 193 1.55 8.22 18.55
C LEU A 193 2.71 8.82 19.32
N ASN A 194 3.91 8.27 19.13
CA ASN A 194 5.18 8.80 19.60
C ASN A 194 6.16 8.90 18.42
N GLY A 195 6.13 10.03 17.72
CA GLY A 195 6.82 10.20 16.45
C GLY A 195 6.18 9.33 15.36
N GLU A 196 6.95 8.43 14.76
CA GLU A 196 6.49 7.47 13.75
C GLU A 196 5.99 6.14 14.37
N GLU A 197 6.17 5.94 15.67
CA GLU A 197 5.72 4.75 16.38
C GLU A 197 4.29 4.94 16.91
N GLY A 198 3.46 3.91 16.79
CA GLY A 198 2.09 3.90 17.28
C GLY A 198 1.83 2.74 18.23
N THR A 199 1.24 3.04 19.38
CA THR A 199 0.77 2.06 20.35
C THR A 199 -0.74 1.94 20.27
N VAL A 200 -1.23 0.72 20.05
CA VAL A 200 -2.66 0.38 19.98
C VAL A 200 -3.09 -0.27 21.29
N GLU A 201 -4.19 0.19 21.87
CA GLU A 201 -4.73 -0.31 23.14
C GLU A 201 -6.24 -0.50 23.05
N LEU A 202 -6.77 -1.45 23.84
CA LEU A 202 -8.20 -1.60 24.09
C LEU A 202 -8.59 -0.85 25.36
N VAL A 203 -9.57 0.04 25.24
CA VAL A 203 -10.18 0.77 26.36
C VAL A 203 -11.54 0.16 26.64
N PRO A 204 -11.75 -0.51 27.80
CA PRO A 204 -13.04 -1.06 28.14
C PRO A 204 -14.13 0.04 28.12
N ALA A 205 -15.27 -0.26 27.50
CA ALA A 205 -16.46 0.56 27.63
C ALA A 205 -17.20 0.18 28.94
N GLU A 206 -17.57 1.19 29.72
CA GLU A 206 -18.38 1.00 30.92
C GLU A 206 -19.83 0.58 30.61
#